data_b6d1c5a167d9ff87a3ce0b945461840b
#
_entry.id   b6d1c5a167d9ff87a3ce0b945461840b
#
_cell.length_a   1.000
_cell.length_b   1.000
_cell.length_c   1.000
_cell.angle_alpha   90.00
_cell.angle_beta   90.00
_cell.angle_gamma   90.00
#
_symmetry.space_group_name_H-M   'P 1'
#
loop_
_entity.id
_entity.type
_entity.pdbx_description
1 polymer ?
#
loop_
_entity_poly.entity_id
_entity_poly.type
_entity_poly.pdbx_seq_one_letter_code
_entity_poly.pdbx_strand_id
1 'polypeptide(L)'
;MVFSSLLFLFRFLPLVFLLYYLTPRRGRNVVLFLFSLFFYAWGEPKYVFLMLFSITMDYTVGRLIDKAKREGKPGKAKGCLLFSVFMNLGILGFFKYADFIISSINAVSGLNLPLLNIPLPIGISFFTFQTMSYTIDVYRGNTDVQKSWISYGTYVSMFPQLIAGPIVQYKTIAKQMKERRENLDDFTEGIHRFVTGVGKKVLLANNIGLLWDAAAALPVAELPVATAWLGALAYTFQIYFDFSGYSDMAIGLGKMFGFHFLENFNYPYISRSITEFWRRWHISLSSWFREYVYIPLGGNRKGLVKQIRNIFVVWMLTGIWHGAHWNYVLWGVYYGVLLILEKFVLKRFLDRLPGWIQNLYTMFFVIISWVIFKCEDLSYCLSYLKAMFGGFSAGLFNTESLYLLKNYGILLVLLLLGSTQLPKHFGEKMEKRFGENGMVMTVAKTAFYLAVLLLSVAYLVDATYNPFLYFRF
;
A
#
# COMPACT_ATOMS: atom_id res chain seq x y z
N MET A 1 8.01 13.74 -7.22
CA MET A 1 6.82 14.57 -6.88
C MET A 1 5.91 13.71 -6.01
N VAL A 2 5.20 14.27 -5.02
CA VAL A 2 4.27 13.53 -4.15
C VAL A 2 2.88 14.16 -4.21
N PHE A 3 1.81 13.35 -4.04
CA PHE A 3 0.42 13.85 -4.16
C PHE A 3 0.07 14.92 -3.11
N SER A 4 0.61 14.78 -1.90
CA SER A 4 0.48 15.76 -0.82
C SER A 4 1.56 16.84 -0.91
N SER A 5 1.75 17.47 -2.06
CA SER A 5 2.63 18.62 -2.24
C SER A 5 1.92 19.76 -2.96
N LEU A 6 2.24 21.00 -2.61
CA LEU A 6 1.68 22.20 -3.25
C LEU A 6 1.95 22.21 -4.76
N LEU A 7 3.14 21.75 -5.18
CA LEU A 7 3.50 21.64 -6.60
C LEU A 7 2.58 20.69 -7.35
N PHE A 8 2.26 19.52 -6.75
CA PHE A 8 1.32 18.56 -7.34
C PHE A 8 -0.08 19.13 -7.40
N LEU A 9 -0.60 19.65 -6.30
CA LEU A 9 -1.99 20.10 -6.17
C LEU A 9 -2.29 21.30 -7.06
N PHE A 10 -1.40 22.29 -7.13
CA PHE A 10 -1.70 23.58 -7.76
C PHE A 10 -1.03 23.82 -9.11
N ARG A 11 -0.10 22.98 -9.54
CA ARG A 11 0.55 23.09 -10.85
C ARG A 11 0.38 21.85 -11.70
N PHE A 12 0.87 20.70 -11.20
CA PHE A 12 0.86 19.48 -11.99
C PHE A 12 -0.57 18.99 -12.28
N LEU A 13 -1.38 18.78 -11.27
CA LEU A 13 -2.71 18.20 -11.41
C LEU A 13 -3.66 19.04 -12.27
N PRO A 14 -3.78 20.39 -12.08
CA PRO A 14 -4.59 21.23 -12.97
C PRO A 14 -4.14 21.19 -14.42
N LEU A 15 -2.81 21.21 -14.68
CA LEU A 15 -2.27 21.12 -16.03
C LEU A 15 -2.61 19.79 -16.69
N VAL A 16 -2.47 18.69 -15.96
CA VAL A 16 -2.85 17.35 -16.47
C VAL A 16 -4.32 17.30 -16.83
N PHE A 17 -5.20 17.75 -15.93
CA PHE A 17 -6.64 17.78 -16.23
C PHE A 17 -6.96 18.64 -17.44
N LEU A 18 -6.42 19.84 -17.51
CA LEU A 18 -6.64 20.74 -18.66
C LEU A 18 -6.30 20.04 -19.96
N LEU A 19 -5.09 19.51 -20.09
CA LEU A 19 -4.64 18.86 -21.31
C LEU A 19 -5.37 17.54 -21.58
N TYR A 20 -5.70 16.76 -20.53
CA TYR A 20 -6.44 15.52 -20.68
C TYR A 20 -7.86 15.75 -21.24
N TYR A 21 -8.60 16.73 -20.69
CA TYR A 21 -9.96 16.98 -21.12
C TYR A 21 -10.05 17.74 -22.44
N LEU A 22 -9.07 18.59 -22.78
CA LEU A 22 -8.96 19.23 -24.10
C LEU A 22 -8.58 18.23 -25.21
N THR A 23 -7.93 17.11 -24.85
CA THR A 23 -7.49 16.12 -25.83
C THR A 23 -8.65 15.21 -26.24
N PRO A 24 -8.85 14.96 -27.56
CA PRO A 24 -9.82 13.97 -28.04
C PRO A 24 -9.59 12.58 -27.40
N ARG A 25 -10.65 11.82 -27.21
CA ARG A 25 -10.60 10.51 -26.50
C ARG A 25 -9.48 9.58 -26.95
N ARG A 26 -9.19 9.55 -28.27
CA ARG A 26 -8.12 8.71 -28.84
C ARG A 26 -6.72 9.08 -28.33
N GLY A 27 -6.50 10.34 -27.98
CA GLY A 27 -5.22 10.86 -27.49
C GLY A 27 -5.06 10.81 -25.96
N ARG A 28 -6.11 10.58 -25.19
CA ARG A 28 -6.09 10.67 -23.72
C ARG A 28 -5.09 9.72 -23.05
N ASN A 29 -4.90 8.52 -23.59
CA ASN A 29 -3.89 7.59 -23.10
C ASN A 29 -2.46 8.13 -23.35
N VAL A 30 -2.22 8.83 -24.45
CA VAL A 30 -0.92 9.47 -24.72
C VAL A 30 -0.63 10.55 -23.70
N VAL A 31 -1.61 11.41 -23.41
CA VAL A 31 -1.48 12.47 -22.40
C VAL A 31 -1.16 11.85 -21.03
N LEU A 32 -1.95 10.87 -20.59
CA LEU A 32 -1.68 10.18 -19.31
C LEU A 32 -0.31 9.53 -19.28
N PHE A 33 0.12 8.89 -20.37
CA PHE A 33 1.42 8.25 -20.43
C PHE A 33 2.56 9.26 -20.28
N LEU A 34 2.53 10.34 -21.05
CA LEU A 34 3.57 11.37 -21.02
C LEU A 34 3.65 12.06 -19.67
N PHE A 35 2.50 12.44 -19.09
CA PHE A 35 2.48 13.04 -17.76
C PHE A 35 2.87 12.07 -16.67
N SER A 36 2.57 10.79 -16.80
CA SER A 36 3.02 9.76 -15.86
C SER A 36 4.54 9.56 -15.90
N LEU A 37 5.12 9.53 -17.09
CA LEU A 37 6.58 9.50 -17.25
C LEU A 37 7.23 10.77 -16.68
N PHE A 38 6.65 11.94 -16.93
CA PHE A 38 7.13 13.20 -16.34
C PHE A 38 7.05 13.19 -14.81
N PHE A 39 5.91 12.73 -14.25
CA PHE A 39 5.72 12.59 -12.80
C PHE A 39 6.79 11.68 -12.18
N TYR A 40 7.08 10.55 -12.84
CA TYR A 40 8.10 9.61 -12.39
C TYR A 40 9.51 10.17 -12.52
N ALA A 41 9.84 10.73 -13.69
CA ALA A 41 11.15 11.33 -13.97
C ALA A 41 11.48 12.52 -13.05
N TRP A 42 10.47 13.22 -12.53
CA TRP A 42 10.67 14.31 -11.55
C TRP A 42 11.38 13.85 -10.28
N GLY A 43 11.11 12.63 -9.81
CA GLY A 43 11.79 12.04 -8.67
C GLY A 43 12.96 11.14 -9.03
N GLU A 44 12.87 10.47 -10.19
CA GLU A 44 13.75 9.39 -10.62
C GLU A 44 14.17 9.52 -12.08
N PRO A 45 14.95 10.57 -12.46
CA PRO A 45 15.23 10.85 -13.86
C PRO A 45 15.99 9.74 -14.59
N LYS A 46 16.84 8.98 -13.88
CA LYS A 46 17.59 7.87 -14.47
C LYS A 46 16.74 6.60 -14.60
N TYR A 47 15.86 6.35 -13.64
CA TYR A 47 15.10 5.10 -13.59
C TYR A 47 13.83 5.09 -14.46
N VAL A 48 13.48 6.23 -15.08
CA VAL A 48 12.46 6.26 -16.13
C VAL A 48 12.82 5.33 -17.30
N PHE A 49 14.12 5.21 -17.63
CA PHE A 49 14.59 4.29 -18.68
C PHE A 49 14.41 2.83 -18.28
N LEU A 50 14.61 2.49 -16.99
CA LEU A 50 14.35 1.15 -16.48
C LEU A 50 12.85 0.79 -16.58
N MET A 51 11.98 1.73 -16.26
CA MET A 51 10.53 1.55 -16.41
C MET A 51 10.15 1.35 -17.88
N LEU A 52 10.68 2.17 -18.79
CA LEU A 52 10.44 2.04 -20.24
C LEU A 52 10.97 0.70 -20.78
N PHE A 53 12.11 0.24 -20.27
CA PHE A 53 12.63 -1.10 -20.59
C PHE A 53 11.65 -2.19 -20.13
N SER A 54 11.18 -2.17 -18.88
CA SER A 54 10.22 -3.15 -18.35
C SER A 54 8.91 -3.13 -19.14
N ILE A 55 8.39 -1.94 -19.46
CA ILE A 55 7.19 -1.77 -20.31
C ILE A 55 7.40 -2.44 -21.67
N THR A 56 8.51 -2.14 -22.35
CA THR A 56 8.78 -2.64 -23.70
C THR A 56 9.02 -4.14 -23.72
N MET A 57 9.75 -4.63 -22.74
CA MET A 57 10.03 -6.05 -22.55
C MET A 57 8.73 -6.85 -22.38
N ASP A 58 7.90 -6.51 -21.39
CA ASP A 58 6.71 -7.30 -21.11
C ASP A 58 5.57 -7.10 -22.11
N TYR A 59 5.49 -5.92 -22.77
CA TYR A 59 4.64 -5.75 -23.93
C TYR A 59 5.04 -6.71 -25.05
N THR A 60 6.32 -6.81 -25.36
CA THR A 60 6.86 -7.69 -26.42
C THR A 60 6.66 -9.14 -26.05
N VAL A 61 6.98 -9.53 -24.81
CA VAL A 61 6.77 -10.90 -24.32
C VAL A 61 5.30 -11.29 -24.34
N GLY A 62 4.38 -10.42 -23.94
CA GLY A 62 2.94 -10.67 -24.04
C GLY A 62 2.50 -10.97 -25.49
N ARG A 63 3.02 -10.20 -26.46
CA ARG A 63 2.79 -10.43 -27.89
C ARG A 63 3.36 -11.77 -28.38
N LEU A 64 4.54 -12.15 -27.90
CA LEU A 64 5.18 -13.43 -28.25
C LEU A 64 4.43 -14.62 -27.63
N ILE A 65 3.93 -14.51 -26.39
CA ILE A 65 3.08 -15.51 -25.75
C ILE A 65 1.81 -15.74 -26.58
N ASP A 66 1.11 -14.66 -26.93
CA ASP A 66 -0.13 -14.75 -27.72
C ASP A 66 0.12 -15.37 -29.11
N LYS A 67 1.20 -14.97 -29.79
CA LYS A 67 1.60 -15.56 -31.07
C LYS A 67 1.90 -17.05 -30.92
N ALA A 68 2.70 -17.45 -29.94
CA ALA A 68 3.07 -18.85 -29.72
C ALA A 68 1.85 -19.72 -29.38
N LYS A 69 0.87 -19.18 -28.63
CA LYS A 69 -0.40 -19.86 -28.35
C LYS A 69 -1.21 -20.08 -29.64
N ARG A 70 -1.34 -19.06 -30.47
CA ARG A 70 -2.05 -19.17 -31.78
C ARG A 70 -1.38 -20.15 -32.75
N GLU A 71 -0.05 -20.26 -32.69
CA GLU A 71 0.71 -21.22 -33.49
C GLU A 71 0.71 -22.64 -32.90
N GLY A 72 0.01 -22.90 -31.79
CA GLY A 72 -0.01 -24.21 -31.15
C GLY A 72 1.32 -24.63 -30.51
N LYS A 73 2.20 -23.67 -30.13
CA LYS A 73 3.53 -23.90 -29.56
C LYS A 73 3.57 -23.61 -28.04
N PRO A 74 2.96 -24.46 -27.18
CA PRO A 74 2.84 -24.21 -25.74
C PRO A 74 4.19 -24.12 -25.03
N GLY A 75 5.20 -24.88 -25.45
CA GLY A 75 6.57 -24.82 -24.90
C GLY A 75 7.22 -23.45 -25.11
N LYS A 76 7.05 -22.84 -26.31
CA LYS A 76 7.54 -21.49 -26.59
C LYS A 76 6.81 -20.43 -25.75
N ALA A 77 5.48 -20.55 -25.63
CA ALA A 77 4.71 -19.64 -24.77
C ALA A 77 5.16 -19.70 -23.32
N LYS A 78 5.40 -20.92 -22.79
CA LYS A 78 5.93 -21.10 -21.42
C LYS A 78 7.35 -20.54 -21.28
N GLY A 79 8.23 -20.73 -22.27
CA GLY A 79 9.57 -20.15 -22.28
C GLY A 79 9.56 -18.63 -22.21
N CYS A 80 8.70 -17.98 -23.01
CA CYS A 80 8.50 -16.53 -22.97
C CYS A 80 8.00 -16.05 -21.59
N LEU A 81 7.03 -16.76 -20.98
CA LEU A 81 6.57 -16.42 -19.63
C LEU A 81 7.69 -16.53 -18.60
N LEU A 82 8.45 -17.64 -18.59
CA LEU A 82 9.55 -17.83 -17.67
C LEU A 82 10.63 -16.76 -17.82
N PHE A 83 10.94 -16.36 -19.05
CA PHE A 83 11.84 -15.23 -19.33
C PHE A 83 11.34 -13.93 -18.69
N SER A 84 10.05 -13.56 -18.89
CA SER A 84 9.46 -12.37 -18.27
C SER A 84 9.57 -12.42 -16.75
N VAL A 85 9.16 -13.53 -16.12
CA VAL A 85 9.22 -13.69 -14.66
C VAL A 85 10.64 -13.58 -14.15
N PHE A 86 11.61 -14.26 -14.80
CA PHE A 86 13.01 -14.22 -14.41
C PHE A 86 13.60 -12.81 -14.54
N MET A 87 13.34 -12.12 -15.64
CA MET A 87 13.83 -10.75 -15.84
C MET A 87 13.25 -9.77 -14.82
N ASN A 88 11.94 -9.81 -14.60
CA ASN A 88 11.27 -8.95 -13.62
C ASN A 88 11.77 -9.19 -12.19
N LEU A 89 11.85 -10.46 -11.77
CA LEU A 89 12.38 -10.80 -10.45
C LEU A 89 13.88 -10.55 -10.33
N GLY A 90 14.65 -10.73 -11.41
CA GLY A 90 16.08 -10.42 -11.45
C GLY A 90 16.36 -8.93 -11.29
N ILE A 91 15.61 -8.07 -11.99
CA ILE A 91 15.71 -6.62 -11.86
C ILE A 91 15.32 -6.19 -10.44
N LEU A 92 14.17 -6.65 -9.94
CA LEU A 92 13.74 -6.37 -8.56
C LEU A 92 14.77 -6.88 -7.55
N GLY A 93 15.29 -8.08 -7.76
CA GLY A 93 16.31 -8.71 -6.92
C GLY A 93 17.60 -7.89 -6.86
N PHE A 94 18.08 -7.44 -8.00
CA PHE A 94 19.29 -6.63 -8.08
C PHE A 94 19.14 -5.29 -7.35
N PHE A 95 18.10 -4.51 -7.67
CA PHE A 95 17.95 -3.19 -7.08
C PHE A 95 17.54 -3.21 -5.59
N LYS A 96 16.77 -4.21 -5.17
CA LYS A 96 16.22 -4.25 -3.80
C LYS A 96 17.05 -5.08 -2.84
N TYR A 97 17.65 -6.19 -3.28
CA TYR A 97 18.22 -7.19 -2.36
C TYR A 97 19.73 -7.38 -2.49
N ALA A 98 20.41 -6.77 -3.47
CA ALA A 98 21.84 -6.98 -3.67
C ALA A 98 22.64 -6.62 -2.39
N ASP A 99 22.46 -5.42 -1.86
CA ASP A 99 23.18 -4.97 -0.66
C ASP A 99 22.76 -5.74 0.61
N PHE A 100 21.51 -6.13 0.73
CA PHE A 100 21.02 -6.97 1.83
C PHE A 100 21.69 -8.36 1.81
N ILE A 101 21.85 -8.96 0.63
CA ILE A 101 22.52 -10.25 0.48
C ILE A 101 24.00 -10.10 0.80
N ILE A 102 24.67 -9.07 0.24
CA ILE A 102 26.10 -8.81 0.48
C ILE A 102 26.35 -8.56 1.97
N SER A 103 25.56 -7.70 2.62
CA SER A 103 25.70 -7.42 4.05
C SER A 103 25.46 -8.66 4.92
N SER A 104 24.47 -9.50 4.55
CA SER A 104 24.22 -10.76 5.25
C SER A 104 25.36 -11.77 5.09
N ILE A 105 25.96 -11.86 3.89
CA ILE A 105 27.16 -12.68 3.66
C ILE A 105 28.33 -12.16 4.50
N ASN A 106 28.59 -10.86 4.49
CA ASN A 106 29.67 -10.25 5.30
C ASN A 106 29.49 -10.56 6.78
N ALA A 107 28.25 -10.43 7.31
CA ALA A 107 27.95 -10.70 8.71
C ALA A 107 28.21 -12.16 9.13
N VAL A 108 27.97 -13.12 8.24
CA VAL A 108 28.13 -14.57 8.54
C VAL A 108 29.55 -15.04 8.25
N SER A 109 30.17 -14.57 7.16
CA SER A 109 31.45 -15.05 6.68
C SER A 109 32.66 -14.26 7.20
N GLY A 110 32.45 -13.06 7.74
CA GLY A 110 33.52 -12.12 8.09
C GLY A 110 34.23 -11.50 6.87
N LEU A 111 33.72 -11.74 5.65
CA LEU A 111 34.20 -11.08 4.43
C LEU A 111 33.81 -9.60 4.43
N ASN A 112 34.63 -8.78 3.79
CA ASN A 112 34.36 -7.34 3.60
C ASN A 112 34.06 -7.05 2.13
N LEU A 113 33.04 -7.72 1.57
CA LEU A 113 32.58 -7.46 0.21
C LEU A 113 32.00 -6.04 0.13
N PRO A 114 32.36 -5.23 -0.88
CA PRO A 114 31.85 -3.87 -1.00
C PRO A 114 30.35 -3.87 -1.31
N LEU A 115 29.58 -2.99 -0.64
CA LEU A 115 28.19 -2.74 -0.96
C LEU A 115 28.09 -1.93 -2.26
N LEU A 116 27.06 -2.17 -3.04
CA LEU A 116 26.83 -1.51 -4.32
C LEU A 116 26.27 -0.08 -4.12
N ASN A 117 25.58 0.17 -3.02
CA ASN A 117 24.95 1.46 -2.67
C ASN A 117 24.06 2.02 -3.79
N ILE A 118 23.35 1.14 -4.50
CA ILE A 118 22.44 1.51 -5.58
C ILE A 118 21.11 1.92 -4.98
N PRO A 119 20.63 3.16 -5.21
CA PRO A 119 19.33 3.58 -4.69
C PRO A 119 18.19 2.76 -5.31
N LEU A 120 17.22 2.38 -4.48
CA LEU A 120 16.05 1.62 -4.90
C LEU A 120 15.13 2.52 -5.76
N PRO A 121 14.84 2.14 -7.03
CA PRO A 121 13.91 2.90 -7.87
C PRO A 121 12.52 2.94 -7.25
N ILE A 122 11.95 4.12 -7.06
CA ILE A 122 10.62 4.30 -6.46
C ILE A 122 9.57 3.53 -7.28
N GLY A 123 8.74 2.74 -6.60
CA GLY A 123 7.65 2.00 -7.22
C GLY A 123 8.06 0.73 -7.98
N ILE A 124 9.35 0.34 -7.99
CA ILE A 124 9.82 -0.86 -8.72
C ILE A 124 9.05 -2.13 -8.29
N SER A 125 8.77 -2.29 -7.01
CA SER A 125 8.02 -3.43 -6.48
C SER A 125 6.57 -3.48 -7.03
N PHE A 126 5.96 -2.31 -7.24
CA PHE A 126 4.58 -2.19 -7.75
C PHE A 126 4.51 -2.45 -9.24
N PHE A 127 5.31 -1.75 -10.05
CA PHE A 127 5.25 -1.97 -11.49
C PHE A 127 5.75 -3.35 -11.91
N THR A 128 6.69 -3.95 -11.19
CA THR A 128 7.10 -5.36 -11.39
C THR A 128 5.92 -6.31 -11.22
N PHE A 129 5.12 -6.15 -10.16
CA PHE A 129 3.94 -6.98 -9.95
C PHE A 129 2.85 -6.75 -10.99
N GLN A 130 2.70 -5.51 -11.45
CA GLN A 130 1.76 -5.18 -12.53
C GLN A 130 2.16 -5.85 -13.85
N THR A 131 3.41 -5.68 -14.27
CA THR A 131 3.90 -6.24 -15.54
C THR A 131 3.92 -7.77 -15.52
N MET A 132 4.36 -8.39 -14.42
CA MET A 132 4.28 -9.85 -14.25
C MET A 132 2.84 -10.37 -14.31
N SER A 133 1.89 -9.67 -13.64
CA SER A 133 0.49 -10.10 -13.67
C SER A 133 -0.07 -10.11 -15.10
N TYR A 134 0.30 -9.13 -15.93
CA TYR A 134 -0.11 -9.06 -17.32
C TYR A 134 0.41 -10.26 -18.12
N THR A 135 1.71 -10.54 -18.09
CA THR A 135 2.29 -11.66 -18.86
C THR A 135 1.75 -13.02 -18.42
N ILE A 136 1.54 -13.21 -17.10
CA ILE A 136 0.91 -14.42 -16.55
C ILE A 136 -0.54 -14.54 -17.00
N ASP A 137 -1.32 -13.45 -16.97
CA ASP A 137 -2.74 -13.49 -17.35
C ASP A 137 -2.93 -13.71 -18.87
N VAL A 138 -2.08 -13.14 -19.73
CA VAL A 138 -2.05 -13.46 -21.17
C VAL A 138 -1.72 -14.94 -21.40
N TYR A 139 -0.73 -15.47 -20.68
CA TYR A 139 -0.39 -16.89 -20.76
C TYR A 139 -1.54 -17.80 -20.33
N ARG A 140 -2.23 -17.47 -19.23
CA ARG A 140 -3.39 -18.21 -18.73
C ARG A 140 -4.65 -18.06 -19.61
N GLY A 141 -4.71 -17.02 -20.46
CA GLY A 141 -5.90 -16.67 -21.24
C GLY A 141 -6.95 -15.90 -20.42
N ASN A 142 -6.57 -15.33 -19.29
CA ASN A 142 -7.44 -14.51 -18.44
C ASN A 142 -7.66 -13.10 -19.01
N THR A 143 -6.83 -12.67 -19.94
CA THR A 143 -6.93 -11.38 -20.63
C THR A 143 -6.38 -11.48 -22.04
N ASP A 144 -6.89 -10.60 -22.91
CA ASP A 144 -6.36 -10.44 -24.26
C ASP A 144 -5.02 -9.68 -24.23
N VAL A 145 -4.18 -9.98 -25.22
CA VAL A 145 -2.93 -9.25 -25.41
C VAL A 145 -3.18 -7.78 -25.79
N GLN A 146 -2.48 -6.85 -25.14
CA GLN A 146 -2.53 -5.44 -25.51
C GLN A 146 -1.77 -5.20 -26.83
N LYS A 147 -2.46 -4.57 -27.79
CA LYS A 147 -1.91 -4.29 -29.13
C LYS A 147 -1.21 -2.92 -29.23
N SER A 148 -1.53 -1.99 -28.33
CA SER A 148 -0.96 -0.64 -28.28
C SER A 148 0.11 -0.55 -27.20
N TRP A 149 1.35 -0.26 -27.59
CA TRP A 149 2.46 -0.03 -26.64
C TRP A 149 2.18 1.17 -25.72
N ILE A 150 1.59 2.25 -26.25
CA ILE A 150 1.21 3.43 -25.46
C ILE A 150 0.17 3.06 -24.40
N SER A 151 -0.89 2.33 -24.77
CA SER A 151 -1.91 1.93 -23.79
C SER A 151 -1.34 0.99 -22.72
N TYR A 152 -0.43 0.09 -23.09
CA TYR A 152 0.27 -0.75 -22.11
C TYR A 152 1.19 0.08 -21.22
N GLY A 153 1.95 1.01 -21.82
CA GLY A 153 2.79 1.94 -21.06
C GLY A 153 1.97 2.80 -20.10
N THR A 154 0.82 3.33 -20.54
CA THR A 154 -0.11 4.06 -19.67
C THR A 154 -0.53 3.20 -18.47
N TYR A 155 -0.91 1.93 -18.70
CA TYR A 155 -1.29 1.01 -17.62
C TYR A 155 -0.18 0.86 -16.58
N VAL A 156 1.05 0.63 -17.00
CA VAL A 156 2.17 0.39 -16.09
C VAL A 156 2.61 1.66 -15.37
N SER A 157 2.70 2.78 -16.09
CA SER A 157 3.27 4.03 -15.56
C SER A 157 2.26 4.97 -14.93
N MET A 158 0.94 4.69 -15.00
CA MET A 158 -0.12 5.61 -14.60
C MET A 158 0.12 6.19 -13.20
N PHE A 159 0.42 7.49 -13.12
CA PHE A 159 0.87 8.15 -11.89
C PHE A 159 -0.05 7.97 -10.67
N PRO A 160 -1.40 7.88 -10.79
CA PRO A 160 -2.23 7.65 -9.62
C PRO A 160 -1.92 6.36 -8.87
N GLN A 161 -1.56 5.29 -9.57
CA GLN A 161 -1.34 3.97 -8.96
C GLN A 161 0.14 3.59 -8.80
N LEU A 162 1.05 4.26 -9.52
CA LEU A 162 2.42 3.80 -9.78
C LEU A 162 3.26 3.57 -8.52
N ILE A 163 3.16 4.43 -7.51
CA ILE A 163 4.12 4.45 -6.39
C ILE A 163 3.63 3.60 -5.22
N ALA A 164 2.42 3.86 -4.72
CA ALA A 164 1.81 3.15 -3.59
C ALA A 164 0.27 3.06 -3.72
N GLY A 165 -0.26 3.15 -4.94
CA GLY A 165 -1.67 2.92 -5.22
C GLY A 165 -2.05 1.44 -5.10
N PRO A 166 -3.32 1.08 -5.28
CA PRO A 166 -3.72 -0.31 -5.41
C PRO A 166 -2.92 -1.01 -6.51
N ILE A 167 -2.45 -2.24 -6.28
CA ILE A 167 -1.80 -3.05 -7.32
C ILE A 167 -2.89 -3.47 -8.31
N VAL A 168 -3.03 -2.68 -9.38
CA VAL A 168 -4.07 -2.91 -10.38
C VAL A 168 -3.61 -3.99 -11.35
N GLN A 169 -4.37 -5.06 -11.45
CA GLN A 169 -4.12 -6.11 -12.44
C GLN A 169 -4.65 -5.67 -13.80
N TYR A 170 -3.92 -5.96 -14.88
CA TYR A 170 -4.30 -5.53 -16.23
C TYR A 170 -5.72 -5.96 -16.62
N LYS A 171 -6.12 -7.18 -16.28
CA LYS A 171 -7.46 -7.72 -16.59
C LYS A 171 -8.60 -6.85 -16.02
N THR A 172 -8.39 -6.16 -14.89
CA THR A 172 -9.42 -5.34 -14.23
C THR A 172 -9.68 -4.02 -14.94
N ILE A 173 -8.67 -3.46 -15.61
CA ILE A 173 -8.79 -2.18 -16.32
C ILE A 173 -8.64 -2.29 -17.85
N ALA A 174 -8.39 -3.48 -18.37
CA ALA A 174 -8.17 -3.69 -19.82
C ALA A 174 -9.30 -3.12 -20.68
N LYS A 175 -10.56 -3.32 -20.27
CA LYS A 175 -11.73 -2.74 -20.94
C LYS A 175 -11.76 -1.23 -20.80
N GLN A 176 -11.49 -0.70 -19.61
CA GLN A 176 -11.50 0.74 -19.32
C GLN A 176 -10.42 1.50 -20.11
N MET A 177 -9.28 0.86 -20.40
CA MET A 177 -8.24 1.47 -21.26
C MET A 177 -8.75 1.84 -22.65
N LYS A 178 -9.79 1.18 -23.15
CA LYS A 178 -10.38 1.39 -24.49
C LYS A 178 -11.71 2.14 -24.45
N GLU A 179 -12.55 1.84 -23.48
CA GLU A 179 -13.99 2.14 -23.51
C GLU A 179 -14.44 3.05 -22.37
N ARG A 180 -13.52 3.54 -21.49
CA ARG A 180 -13.90 4.38 -20.36
C ARG A 180 -14.62 5.64 -20.82
N ARG A 181 -15.55 6.07 -20.01
CA ARG A 181 -16.28 7.32 -20.18
C ARG A 181 -16.18 8.11 -18.90
N GLU A 182 -15.68 9.31 -19.03
CA GLU A 182 -15.64 10.28 -17.94
C GLU A 182 -17.03 10.92 -17.83
N ASN A 183 -17.51 11.08 -16.60
CA ASN A 183 -18.76 11.77 -16.27
C ASN A 183 -18.56 12.68 -15.05
N LEU A 184 -19.48 13.62 -14.84
CA LEU A 184 -19.39 14.59 -13.75
C LEU A 184 -19.57 13.96 -12.36
N ASP A 185 -20.37 12.90 -12.24
CA ASP A 185 -20.62 12.24 -10.97
C ASP A 185 -19.34 11.53 -10.48
N ASP A 186 -18.69 10.73 -11.35
CA ASP A 186 -17.40 10.11 -11.05
C ASP A 186 -16.32 11.16 -10.77
N PHE A 187 -16.33 12.28 -11.49
CA PHE A 187 -15.37 13.35 -11.28
C PHE A 187 -15.57 14.00 -9.89
N THR A 188 -16.80 14.30 -9.51
CA THR A 188 -17.15 14.88 -8.20
C THR A 188 -16.82 13.91 -7.07
N GLU A 189 -17.21 12.63 -7.20
CA GLU A 189 -16.87 11.60 -6.22
C GLU A 189 -15.34 11.41 -6.12
N GLY A 190 -14.65 11.50 -7.26
CA GLY A 190 -13.19 11.47 -7.33
C GLY A 190 -12.54 12.61 -6.55
N ILE A 191 -13.05 13.85 -6.65
CA ILE A 191 -12.59 14.99 -5.85
C ILE A 191 -12.80 14.72 -4.36
N HIS A 192 -14.00 14.31 -3.97
CA HIS A 192 -14.32 14.02 -2.56
C HIS A 192 -13.37 12.96 -1.99
N ARG A 193 -13.14 11.89 -2.74
CA ARG A 193 -12.22 10.81 -2.35
C ARG A 193 -10.79 11.29 -2.26
N PHE A 194 -10.33 12.06 -3.22
CA PHE A 194 -8.98 12.63 -3.24
C PHE A 194 -8.74 13.55 -2.05
N VAL A 195 -9.64 14.48 -1.76
CA VAL A 195 -9.54 15.41 -0.63
C VAL A 195 -9.57 14.66 0.70
N THR A 196 -10.41 13.63 0.84
CA THR A 196 -10.40 12.73 2.00
C THR A 196 -9.03 12.09 2.19
N GLY A 197 -8.41 11.60 1.10
CA GLY A 197 -7.07 11.02 1.14
C GLY A 197 -6.00 12.02 1.56
N VAL A 198 -6.04 13.26 1.05
CA VAL A 198 -5.16 14.34 1.47
C VAL A 198 -5.32 14.63 2.97
N GLY A 199 -6.56 14.77 3.45
CA GLY A 199 -6.86 14.98 4.87
C GLY A 199 -6.33 13.84 5.76
N LYS A 200 -6.54 12.59 5.37
CA LYS A 200 -5.99 11.43 6.08
C LYS A 200 -4.46 11.50 6.21
N LYS A 201 -3.76 11.83 5.11
CA LYS A 201 -2.30 11.93 5.09
C LYS A 201 -1.82 13.11 5.91
N VAL A 202 -2.32 14.32 5.65
CA VAL A 202 -1.75 15.56 6.16
C VAL A 202 -2.23 15.84 7.59
N LEU A 203 -3.54 15.74 7.83
CA LEU A 203 -4.12 16.14 9.13
C LEU A 203 -4.04 15.01 10.18
N LEU A 204 -4.08 13.74 9.75
CA LEU A 204 -4.11 12.61 10.67
C LEU A 204 -2.75 11.89 10.76
N ALA A 205 -2.29 11.31 9.64
CA ALA A 205 -1.08 10.47 9.66
C ALA A 205 0.19 11.24 10.01
N ASN A 206 0.41 12.42 9.43
CA ASN A 206 1.59 13.21 9.70
C ASN A 206 1.66 13.65 11.17
N ASN A 207 0.53 14.13 11.71
CA ASN A 207 0.48 14.61 13.09
C ASN A 207 0.65 13.49 14.12
N ILE A 208 0.02 12.33 13.92
CA ILE A 208 0.19 11.22 14.85
C ILE A 208 1.59 10.59 14.77
N GLY A 209 2.26 10.71 13.61
CA GLY A 209 3.65 10.26 13.46
C GLY A 209 4.62 10.95 14.43
N LEU A 210 4.37 12.21 14.75
CA LEU A 210 5.16 12.96 15.73
C LEU A 210 5.14 12.33 17.14
N LEU A 211 4.05 11.67 17.52
CA LEU A 211 3.97 10.93 18.78
C LEU A 211 4.88 9.70 18.77
N TRP A 212 4.95 8.96 17.65
CA TRP A 212 5.95 7.90 17.51
C TRP A 212 7.37 8.44 17.62
N ASP A 213 7.67 9.52 16.90
CA ASP A 213 9.02 10.12 16.88
C ASP A 213 9.42 10.61 18.28
N ALA A 214 8.49 11.20 19.04
CA ALA A 214 8.72 11.60 20.43
C ALA A 214 9.01 10.39 21.34
N ALA A 215 8.24 9.30 21.23
CA ALA A 215 8.49 8.09 22.00
C ALA A 215 9.81 7.41 21.62
N ALA A 216 10.14 7.36 20.33
CA ALA A 216 11.37 6.74 19.82
C ALA A 216 12.64 7.57 20.08
N ALA A 217 12.50 8.85 20.41
CA ALA A 217 13.62 9.70 20.79
C ALA A 217 14.16 9.42 22.22
N LEU A 218 13.35 8.75 23.05
CA LEU A 218 13.77 8.37 24.40
C LEU A 218 14.66 7.12 24.37
N PRO A 219 15.67 7.03 25.27
CA PRO A 219 16.42 5.79 25.44
C PRO A 219 15.47 4.65 25.81
N VAL A 220 15.53 3.52 25.10
CA VAL A 220 14.58 2.42 25.27
C VAL A 220 14.54 1.88 26.71
N ALA A 221 15.68 1.90 27.42
CA ALA A 221 15.78 1.47 28.81
C ALA A 221 15.04 2.39 29.80
N GLU A 222 14.81 3.64 29.40
CA GLU A 222 14.13 4.68 30.19
C GLU A 222 12.67 4.89 29.74
N LEU A 223 12.21 4.11 28.74
CA LEU A 223 10.90 4.25 28.13
C LEU A 223 9.82 3.63 29.03
N PRO A 224 8.89 4.41 29.63
CA PRO A 224 7.79 3.87 30.41
C PRO A 224 6.85 3.01 29.56
N VAL A 225 6.20 2.02 30.17
CA VAL A 225 5.27 1.12 29.48
C VAL A 225 4.19 1.89 28.71
N ALA A 226 3.59 2.89 29.34
CA ALA A 226 2.53 3.69 28.71
C ALA A 226 3.06 4.46 27.50
N THR A 227 4.25 5.05 27.56
CA THR A 227 4.85 5.77 26.43
C THR A 227 5.20 4.81 25.30
N ALA A 228 5.70 3.60 25.58
CA ALA A 228 5.96 2.58 24.60
C ALA A 228 4.67 2.15 23.86
N TRP A 229 3.57 1.93 24.59
CA TRP A 229 2.27 1.63 23.98
C TRP A 229 1.67 2.81 23.22
N LEU A 230 1.82 4.06 23.71
CA LEU A 230 1.39 5.25 22.98
C LEU A 230 2.14 5.38 21.64
N GLY A 231 3.46 5.17 21.63
CA GLY A 231 4.24 5.13 20.40
C GLY A 231 3.78 4.02 19.44
N ALA A 232 3.58 2.79 19.93
CA ALA A 232 3.10 1.67 19.13
C ALA A 232 1.70 1.94 18.52
N LEU A 233 0.79 2.54 19.30
CA LEU A 233 -0.54 2.98 18.82
C LEU A 233 -0.41 4.11 17.80
N ALA A 234 0.48 5.07 18.04
CA ALA A 234 0.74 6.17 17.12
C ALA A 234 1.17 5.64 15.74
N TYR A 235 2.14 4.73 15.71
CA TYR A 235 2.56 4.13 14.44
C TYR A 235 1.48 3.26 13.79
N THR A 236 0.68 2.54 14.61
CA THR A 236 -0.47 1.76 14.14
C THR A 236 -1.46 2.64 13.38
N PHE A 237 -1.81 3.81 13.91
CA PHE A 237 -2.68 4.75 13.21
C PHE A 237 -1.97 5.44 12.05
N GLN A 238 -0.70 5.82 12.22
CA GLN A 238 0.08 6.48 11.18
C GLN A 238 0.12 5.64 9.90
N ILE A 239 0.52 4.36 9.98
CA ILE A 239 0.63 3.49 8.79
C ILE A 239 -0.71 3.29 8.11
N TYR A 240 -1.81 3.20 8.87
CA TYR A 240 -3.15 3.06 8.31
C TYR A 240 -3.62 4.32 7.59
N PHE A 241 -3.55 5.48 8.24
CA PHE A 241 -4.03 6.73 7.65
C PHE A 241 -3.12 7.23 6.54
N ASP A 242 -1.81 6.99 6.63
CA ASP A 242 -0.85 7.31 5.56
C ASP A 242 -1.15 6.49 4.30
N PHE A 243 -1.24 5.18 4.43
CA PHE A 243 -1.40 4.30 3.27
C PHE A 243 -2.84 4.29 2.73
N SER A 244 -3.86 4.29 3.60
CA SER A 244 -5.25 4.44 3.13
C SER A 244 -5.49 5.81 2.51
N GLY A 245 -4.84 6.86 3.02
CA GLY A 245 -4.88 8.19 2.43
C GLY A 245 -4.31 8.22 1.01
N TYR A 246 -3.16 7.59 0.80
CA TYR A 246 -2.61 7.45 -0.55
C TYR A 246 -3.55 6.67 -1.47
N SER A 247 -4.09 5.54 -1.00
CA SER A 247 -5.03 4.73 -1.77
C SER A 247 -6.30 5.51 -2.14
N ASP A 248 -6.83 6.32 -1.22
CA ASP A 248 -7.99 7.19 -1.48
C ASP A 248 -7.67 8.26 -2.53
N MET A 249 -6.48 8.87 -2.46
CA MET A 249 -6.03 9.81 -3.50
C MET A 249 -5.89 9.13 -4.86
N ALA A 250 -5.30 7.94 -4.90
CA ALA A 250 -5.12 7.16 -6.13
C ALA A 250 -6.47 6.77 -6.77
N ILE A 251 -7.42 6.27 -5.96
CA ILE A 251 -8.76 5.89 -6.41
C ILE A 251 -9.53 7.13 -6.88
N GLY A 252 -9.43 8.24 -6.14
CA GLY A 252 -10.06 9.50 -6.51
C GLY A 252 -9.56 10.03 -7.85
N LEU A 253 -8.23 10.07 -8.03
CA LEU A 253 -7.60 10.44 -9.31
C LEU A 253 -8.03 9.48 -10.44
N GLY A 254 -8.06 8.18 -10.17
CA GLY A 254 -8.55 7.18 -11.12
C GLY A 254 -9.97 7.54 -11.60
N LYS A 255 -10.91 7.78 -10.68
CA LYS A 255 -12.29 8.17 -11.02
C LYS A 255 -12.35 9.45 -11.86
N MET A 256 -11.57 10.46 -11.51
CA MET A 256 -11.51 11.70 -12.28
C MET A 256 -11.00 11.50 -13.71
N PHE A 257 -10.22 10.45 -13.99
CA PHE A 257 -9.79 10.04 -15.34
C PHE A 257 -10.65 8.93 -15.95
N GLY A 258 -11.78 8.58 -15.34
CA GLY A 258 -12.69 7.54 -15.82
C GLY A 258 -12.23 6.11 -15.55
N PHE A 259 -11.32 5.90 -14.59
CA PHE A 259 -10.88 4.58 -14.14
C PHE A 259 -11.43 4.23 -12.77
N HIS A 260 -11.90 3.00 -12.61
CA HIS A 260 -12.40 2.48 -11.34
C HIS A 260 -11.40 1.46 -10.80
N PHE A 261 -10.58 1.90 -9.84
CA PHE A 261 -9.65 1.03 -9.13
C PHE A 261 -10.35 0.30 -7.99
N LEU A 262 -9.80 -0.87 -7.64
CA LEU A 262 -10.31 -1.66 -6.50
C LEU A 262 -9.98 -0.96 -5.17
N GLU A 263 -10.87 -1.15 -4.18
CA GLU A 263 -10.60 -0.73 -2.80
C GLU A 263 -9.39 -1.47 -2.25
N ASN A 264 -8.52 -0.74 -1.53
CA ASN A 264 -7.33 -1.31 -0.93
C ASN A 264 -7.47 -1.51 0.59
N PHE A 265 -8.40 -0.79 1.22
CA PHE A 265 -8.70 -0.86 2.66
C PHE A 265 -10.20 -0.87 2.91
N ASN A 266 -10.64 -1.66 3.91
CA ASN A 266 -12.03 -1.71 4.36
C ASN A 266 -12.09 -1.79 5.88
N TYR A 267 -11.78 -0.68 6.58
CA TYR A 267 -11.78 -0.58 8.04
C TYR A 267 -11.08 -1.77 8.73
N PRO A 268 -9.79 -1.98 8.52
CA PRO A 268 -9.09 -3.19 8.97
C PRO A 268 -9.04 -3.33 10.48
N TYR A 269 -9.08 -2.22 11.24
CA TYR A 269 -8.94 -2.24 12.71
C TYR A 269 -10.20 -2.65 13.47
N ILE A 270 -11.33 -2.87 12.79
CA ILE A 270 -12.52 -3.48 13.40
C ILE A 270 -12.56 -5.00 13.23
N SER A 271 -11.52 -5.60 12.65
CA SER A 271 -11.45 -7.05 12.38
C SER A 271 -11.48 -7.87 13.66
N ARG A 272 -12.11 -9.04 13.59
CA ARG A 272 -12.26 -9.98 14.70
C ARG A 272 -11.31 -11.18 14.61
N SER A 273 -10.46 -11.22 13.59
CA SER A 273 -9.43 -12.24 13.40
C SER A 273 -8.30 -11.69 12.54
N ILE A 274 -7.10 -12.29 12.65
CA ILE A 274 -5.95 -11.95 11.79
C ILE A 274 -6.28 -12.24 10.31
N THR A 275 -7.03 -13.32 10.07
CA THR A 275 -7.50 -13.64 8.72
C THR A 275 -8.44 -12.57 8.16
N GLU A 276 -9.36 -12.05 8.97
CA GLU A 276 -10.25 -10.95 8.56
C GLU A 276 -9.47 -9.65 8.37
N PHE A 277 -8.51 -9.35 9.24
CA PHE A 277 -7.65 -8.18 9.12
C PHE A 277 -7.00 -8.14 7.73
N TRP A 278 -6.39 -9.21 7.25
CA TRP A 278 -5.73 -9.27 5.96
C TRP A 278 -6.69 -9.29 4.75
N ARG A 279 -7.96 -9.57 4.96
CA ARG A 279 -9.00 -9.37 3.93
C ARG A 279 -9.45 -7.92 3.80
N ARG A 280 -9.11 -7.08 4.80
CA ARG A 280 -9.48 -5.67 4.88
C ARG A 280 -8.29 -4.72 4.72
N TRP A 281 -7.07 -5.21 4.91
CA TRP A 281 -5.81 -4.50 4.78
C TRP A 281 -5.11 -4.86 3.48
N HIS A 282 -4.68 -3.83 2.71
CA HIS A 282 -3.90 -3.99 1.47
C HIS A 282 -4.47 -5.08 0.55
N ILE A 283 -5.75 -4.96 0.23
CA ILE A 283 -6.56 -5.98 -0.46
C ILE A 283 -5.93 -6.33 -1.82
N SER A 284 -5.39 -5.35 -2.54
CA SER A 284 -4.77 -5.55 -3.85
C SER A 284 -3.53 -6.45 -3.78
N LEU A 285 -2.66 -6.28 -2.77
CA LEU A 285 -1.49 -7.13 -2.55
C LEU A 285 -1.89 -8.55 -2.16
N SER A 286 -2.83 -8.68 -1.21
CA SER A 286 -3.35 -9.97 -0.78
C SER A 286 -3.98 -10.75 -1.93
N SER A 287 -4.72 -10.05 -2.81
CA SER A 287 -5.31 -10.62 -4.01
C SER A 287 -4.25 -11.07 -5.00
N TRP A 288 -3.19 -10.27 -5.19
CA TRP A 288 -2.08 -10.61 -6.07
C TRP A 288 -1.38 -11.90 -5.62
N PHE A 289 -0.95 -11.97 -4.34
CA PHE A 289 -0.31 -13.17 -3.80
C PHE A 289 -1.21 -14.40 -3.84
N ARG A 290 -2.52 -14.22 -3.59
CA ARG A 290 -3.50 -15.30 -3.70
C ARG A 290 -3.55 -15.87 -5.13
N GLU A 291 -3.64 -15.01 -6.15
CA GLU A 291 -3.84 -15.43 -7.54
C GLU A 291 -2.57 -15.96 -8.20
N TYR A 292 -1.43 -15.33 -7.90
CA TYR A 292 -0.19 -15.62 -8.62
C TYR A 292 0.78 -16.52 -7.84
N VAL A 293 0.57 -16.71 -6.53
CA VAL A 293 1.42 -17.58 -5.70
C VAL A 293 0.61 -18.68 -5.01
N TYR A 294 -0.39 -18.33 -4.19
CA TYR A 294 -1.10 -19.30 -3.36
C TYR A 294 -1.87 -20.35 -4.18
N ILE A 295 -2.66 -19.92 -5.15
CA ILE A 295 -3.44 -20.81 -6.02
C ILE A 295 -2.54 -21.71 -6.87
N PRO A 296 -1.48 -21.21 -7.55
CA PRO A 296 -0.54 -22.07 -8.30
C PRO A 296 0.18 -23.13 -7.46
N LEU A 297 0.49 -22.81 -6.19
CA LEU A 297 1.07 -23.79 -5.25
C LEU A 297 0.08 -24.90 -4.83
N GLY A 298 -1.19 -24.81 -5.26
CA GLY A 298 -2.27 -25.75 -4.97
C GLY A 298 -3.30 -25.26 -3.96
N GLY A 299 -3.12 -24.04 -3.40
CA GLY A 299 -4.07 -23.43 -2.47
C GLY A 299 -4.35 -24.34 -1.25
N ASN A 300 -5.66 -24.55 -0.97
CA ASN A 300 -6.15 -25.42 0.09
C ASN A 300 -6.63 -26.81 -0.39
N ARG A 301 -6.42 -27.14 -1.66
CA ARG A 301 -7.00 -28.33 -2.29
C ARG A 301 -6.14 -29.59 -2.20
N LYS A 302 -4.87 -29.48 -1.76
CA LYS A 302 -3.87 -30.57 -1.81
C LYS A 302 -3.50 -31.11 -0.41
N GLY A 303 -4.40 -31.03 0.57
CA GLY A 303 -4.21 -31.53 1.93
C GLY A 303 -3.58 -30.53 2.89
N LEU A 304 -3.62 -30.83 4.20
CA LEU A 304 -3.25 -29.94 5.29
C LEU A 304 -1.79 -29.48 5.22
N VAL A 305 -0.85 -30.41 5.07
CA VAL A 305 0.59 -30.09 5.06
C VAL A 305 0.95 -29.13 3.94
N LYS A 306 0.40 -29.34 2.73
CA LYS A 306 0.62 -28.44 1.60
C LYS A 306 -0.05 -27.09 1.81
N GLN A 307 -1.18 -27.04 2.48
CA GLN A 307 -1.85 -25.78 2.80
C GLN A 307 -1.04 -24.96 3.82
N ILE A 308 -0.51 -25.58 4.87
CA ILE A 308 0.37 -24.94 5.85
C ILE A 308 1.62 -24.37 5.13
N ARG A 309 2.30 -25.19 4.33
CA ARG A 309 3.43 -24.74 3.51
C ARG A 309 3.06 -23.54 2.64
N ASN A 310 1.92 -23.58 1.94
CA ASN A 310 1.51 -22.53 1.02
C ASN A 310 1.24 -21.22 1.76
N ILE A 311 0.61 -21.26 2.94
CA ILE A 311 0.40 -20.08 3.80
C ILE A 311 1.76 -19.51 4.20
N PHE A 312 2.66 -20.35 4.72
CA PHE A 312 3.97 -19.92 5.17
C PHE A 312 4.81 -19.29 4.04
N VAL A 313 4.85 -19.93 2.86
CA VAL A 313 5.55 -19.41 1.68
C VAL A 313 5.01 -18.06 1.25
N VAL A 314 3.69 -17.90 1.18
CA VAL A 314 3.07 -16.61 0.80
C VAL A 314 3.46 -15.51 1.79
N TRP A 315 3.42 -15.78 3.09
CA TRP A 315 3.74 -14.76 4.09
C TRP A 315 5.23 -14.45 4.16
N MET A 316 6.09 -15.45 3.99
CA MET A 316 7.52 -15.23 3.84
C MET A 316 7.83 -14.32 2.64
N LEU A 317 7.24 -14.60 1.48
CA LEU A 317 7.40 -13.77 0.28
C LEU A 317 6.79 -12.38 0.45
N THR A 318 5.69 -12.25 1.19
CA THR A 318 5.08 -10.95 1.50
C THR A 318 6.01 -10.11 2.38
N GLY A 319 6.62 -10.71 3.41
CA GLY A 319 7.60 -10.03 4.23
C GLY A 319 8.83 -9.60 3.42
N ILE A 320 9.42 -10.50 2.66
CA ILE A 320 10.54 -10.18 1.76
C ILE A 320 10.16 -9.05 0.79
N TRP A 321 8.96 -9.08 0.20
CA TRP A 321 8.51 -8.05 -0.73
C TRP A 321 8.46 -6.64 -0.09
N HIS A 322 8.13 -6.53 1.19
CA HIS A 322 8.08 -5.24 1.87
C HIS A 322 9.44 -4.56 1.97
N GLY A 323 10.51 -5.27 2.27
CA GLY A 323 11.82 -4.62 2.40
C GLY A 323 12.99 -5.60 2.49
N ALA A 324 14.19 -5.08 2.26
CA ALA A 324 15.45 -5.80 2.29
C ALA A 324 16.12 -5.69 3.68
N HIS A 325 15.38 -6.02 4.75
CA HIS A 325 15.86 -6.05 6.13
C HIS A 325 15.27 -7.25 6.87
N TRP A 326 15.95 -7.73 7.89
CA TRP A 326 15.56 -8.92 8.65
C TRP A 326 14.25 -8.75 9.43
N ASN A 327 13.90 -7.53 9.82
CA ASN A 327 12.62 -7.25 10.48
C ASN A 327 11.42 -7.59 9.56
N TYR A 328 11.51 -7.35 8.26
CA TYR A 328 10.43 -7.71 7.31
C TYR A 328 10.33 -9.22 7.11
N VAL A 329 11.48 -9.93 7.12
CA VAL A 329 11.48 -11.39 7.10
C VAL A 329 10.81 -11.93 8.37
N LEU A 330 11.19 -11.42 9.54
CA LEU A 330 10.60 -11.78 10.83
C LEU A 330 9.09 -11.48 10.84
N TRP A 331 8.68 -10.32 10.32
CA TRP A 331 7.28 -9.94 10.20
C TRP A 331 6.47 -10.89 9.30
N GLY A 332 7.05 -11.34 8.19
CA GLY A 332 6.45 -12.37 7.34
C GLY A 332 6.29 -13.72 8.03
N VAL A 333 7.33 -14.17 8.75
CA VAL A 333 7.29 -15.40 9.57
C VAL A 333 6.21 -15.27 10.67
N TYR A 334 6.16 -14.15 11.36
CA TYR A 334 5.18 -13.85 12.40
C TYR A 334 3.75 -14.04 11.91
N TYR A 335 3.39 -13.43 10.78
CA TYR A 335 2.04 -13.62 10.22
C TYR A 335 1.81 -15.00 9.63
N GLY A 336 2.82 -15.63 9.03
CA GLY A 336 2.74 -17.01 8.59
C GLY A 336 2.36 -17.95 9.75
N VAL A 337 3.04 -17.81 10.89
CA VAL A 337 2.77 -18.60 12.10
C VAL A 337 1.39 -18.26 12.70
N LEU A 338 1.08 -16.99 12.87
CA LEU A 338 -0.21 -16.56 13.44
C LEU A 338 -1.41 -17.07 12.65
N LEU A 339 -1.37 -16.97 11.33
CA LEU A 339 -2.47 -17.43 10.46
C LEU A 339 -2.63 -18.96 10.49
N ILE A 340 -1.52 -19.70 10.58
CA ILE A 340 -1.56 -21.16 10.74
C ILE A 340 -2.18 -21.51 12.10
N LEU A 341 -1.70 -20.89 13.18
CA LEU A 341 -2.25 -21.09 14.54
C LEU A 341 -3.72 -20.69 14.62
N GLU A 342 -4.09 -19.52 14.12
CA GLU A 342 -5.47 -19.06 14.11
C GLU A 342 -6.37 -20.05 13.36
N LYS A 343 -5.98 -20.46 12.16
CA LYS A 343 -6.80 -21.30 11.31
C LYS A 343 -7.00 -22.73 11.84
N PHE A 344 -5.92 -23.33 12.35
CA PHE A 344 -5.93 -24.77 12.65
C PHE A 344 -6.02 -25.09 14.16
N VAL A 345 -5.72 -24.11 15.03
CA VAL A 345 -5.71 -24.31 16.48
C VAL A 345 -6.73 -23.41 17.19
N LEU A 346 -6.62 -22.09 17.00
CA LEU A 346 -7.34 -21.11 17.80
C LEU A 346 -8.77 -20.84 17.33
N LYS A 347 -9.09 -21.13 16.05
CA LYS A 347 -10.37 -20.75 15.45
C LYS A 347 -11.59 -21.18 16.28
N ARG A 348 -11.64 -22.43 16.75
CA ARG A 348 -12.77 -22.94 17.53
C ARG A 348 -12.95 -22.24 18.86
N PHE A 349 -11.85 -21.78 19.45
CA PHE A 349 -11.86 -21.02 20.70
C PHE A 349 -12.29 -19.58 20.44
N LEU A 350 -11.68 -18.92 19.46
CA LEU A 350 -12.00 -17.54 19.10
C LEU A 350 -13.47 -17.37 18.70
N ASP A 351 -14.03 -18.28 17.91
CA ASP A 351 -15.42 -18.23 17.46
C ASP A 351 -16.45 -18.25 18.63
N ARG A 352 -16.04 -18.66 19.85
CA ARG A 352 -16.89 -18.68 21.05
C ARG A 352 -16.83 -17.37 21.86
N LEU A 353 -15.85 -16.53 21.60
CA LEU A 353 -15.65 -15.28 22.34
C LEU A 353 -16.57 -14.17 21.81
N PRO A 354 -16.97 -13.21 22.65
CA PRO A 354 -17.64 -12.00 22.21
C PRO A 354 -16.80 -11.24 21.16
N GLY A 355 -17.46 -10.59 20.20
CA GLY A 355 -16.80 -9.91 19.09
C GLY A 355 -15.78 -8.84 19.51
N TRP A 356 -15.99 -8.16 20.63
CA TRP A 356 -15.03 -7.16 21.15
C TRP A 356 -13.75 -7.81 21.69
N ILE A 357 -13.82 -9.01 22.30
CA ILE A 357 -12.63 -9.77 22.74
C ILE A 357 -11.86 -10.28 21.51
N GLN A 358 -12.56 -10.77 20.48
CA GLN A 358 -11.93 -11.16 19.21
C GLN A 358 -11.19 -9.97 18.56
N ASN A 359 -11.77 -8.76 18.61
CA ASN A 359 -11.14 -7.56 18.11
C ASN A 359 -9.91 -7.18 18.95
N LEU A 360 -9.99 -7.22 20.28
CA LEU A 360 -8.83 -6.97 21.15
C LEU A 360 -7.69 -7.95 20.86
N TYR A 361 -7.99 -9.26 20.74
CA TYR A 361 -7.01 -10.27 20.29
C TYR A 361 -6.35 -9.86 18.98
N THR A 362 -7.15 -9.53 17.98
CA THR A 362 -6.63 -9.16 16.65
C THR A 362 -5.76 -7.92 16.75
N MET A 363 -6.23 -6.86 17.40
CA MET A 363 -5.51 -5.59 17.50
C MET A 363 -4.23 -5.72 18.33
N PHE A 364 -4.21 -6.53 19.38
CA PHE A 364 -3.00 -6.81 20.14
C PHE A 364 -1.87 -7.34 19.23
N PHE A 365 -2.13 -8.40 18.46
CA PHE A 365 -1.14 -8.95 17.56
C PHE A 365 -0.79 -8.01 16.38
N VAL A 366 -1.74 -7.25 15.89
CA VAL A 366 -1.51 -6.26 14.84
C VAL A 366 -0.59 -5.13 15.32
N ILE A 367 -0.81 -4.59 16.52
CA ILE A 367 0.05 -3.53 17.10
C ILE A 367 1.48 -4.04 17.29
N ILE A 368 1.65 -5.23 17.86
CA ILE A 368 2.98 -5.87 17.98
C ILE A 368 3.65 -6.01 16.62
N SER A 369 2.90 -6.46 15.61
CA SER A 369 3.44 -6.62 14.26
C SER A 369 3.92 -5.30 13.65
N TRP A 370 3.22 -4.19 13.92
CA TRP A 370 3.62 -2.89 13.42
C TRP A 370 4.90 -2.37 14.10
N VAL A 371 5.14 -2.71 15.35
CA VAL A 371 6.43 -2.44 16.01
C VAL A 371 7.56 -3.20 15.31
N ILE A 372 7.38 -4.50 15.04
CA ILE A 372 8.35 -5.30 14.28
C ILE A 372 8.59 -4.72 12.90
N PHE A 373 7.54 -4.26 12.23
CA PHE A 373 7.63 -3.68 10.89
C PHE A 373 8.40 -2.35 10.88
N LYS A 374 8.20 -1.51 11.89
CA LYS A 374 8.80 -0.17 12.00
C LYS A 374 10.28 -0.19 12.35
N CYS A 375 10.69 -1.10 13.22
CA CYS A 375 12.04 -1.13 13.76
C CYS A 375 12.96 -1.98 12.86
N GLU A 376 13.80 -1.32 12.06
CA GLU A 376 14.74 -1.99 11.14
C GLU A 376 15.82 -2.77 11.89
N ASP A 377 16.32 -2.23 13.02
CA ASP A 377 17.24 -2.92 13.90
C ASP A 377 16.50 -3.89 14.82
N LEU A 378 16.84 -5.18 14.73
CA LEU A 378 16.19 -6.24 15.51
C LEU A 378 16.48 -6.13 17.01
N SER A 379 17.68 -5.66 17.40
CA SER A 379 18.04 -5.46 18.81
C SER A 379 17.20 -4.35 19.43
N TYR A 380 17.08 -3.23 18.72
CA TYR A 380 16.17 -2.15 19.10
C TYR A 380 14.72 -2.62 19.16
N CYS A 381 14.27 -3.38 18.16
CA CYS A 381 12.92 -3.96 18.11
C CYS A 381 12.59 -4.80 19.35
N LEU A 382 13.49 -5.72 19.70
CA LEU A 382 13.32 -6.57 20.88
C LEU A 382 13.34 -5.76 22.17
N SER A 383 14.21 -4.75 22.27
CA SER A 383 14.26 -3.84 23.42
C SER A 383 12.99 -3.00 23.54
N TYR A 384 12.45 -2.50 22.42
CA TYR A 384 11.19 -1.75 22.43
C TYR A 384 10.00 -2.64 22.86
N LEU A 385 9.92 -3.85 22.33
CA LEU A 385 8.93 -4.84 22.77
C LEU A 385 9.08 -5.16 24.27
N LYS A 386 10.32 -5.32 24.76
CA LYS A 386 10.60 -5.50 26.18
C LYS A 386 10.10 -4.32 27.02
N ALA A 387 10.30 -3.07 26.56
CA ALA A 387 9.79 -1.87 27.23
C ALA A 387 8.26 -1.86 27.30
N MET A 388 7.56 -2.25 26.23
CA MET A 388 6.10 -2.36 26.20
C MET A 388 5.53 -3.28 27.29
N PHE A 389 6.29 -4.25 27.76
CA PHE A 389 5.86 -5.23 28.78
C PHE A 389 6.56 -5.03 30.15
N GLY A 390 7.16 -3.86 30.38
CA GLY A 390 7.76 -3.53 31.67
C GLY A 390 9.08 -4.24 31.97
N GLY A 391 9.80 -4.67 30.93
CA GLY A 391 11.08 -5.37 31.08
C GLY A 391 12.27 -4.48 31.49
N PHE A 392 12.04 -3.18 31.74
CA PHE A 392 12.99 -2.22 32.28
C PHE A 392 12.41 -1.50 33.51
N SER A 393 13.27 -0.85 34.29
CA SER A 393 12.87 -0.19 35.55
C SER A 393 12.21 1.20 35.36
N ALA A 394 11.85 1.58 34.14
CA ALA A 394 11.29 2.90 33.80
C ALA A 394 9.86 3.16 34.36
N GLY A 395 9.22 2.16 34.95
CA GLY A 395 7.89 2.27 35.52
C GLY A 395 6.75 2.20 34.48
N LEU A 396 5.51 2.26 34.99
CA LEU A 396 4.32 2.20 34.13
C LEU A 396 4.02 3.56 33.47
N PHE A 397 4.11 4.65 34.24
CA PHE A 397 3.81 6.02 33.82
C PHE A 397 4.84 6.99 34.39
N ASN A 398 5.08 8.07 33.70
CA ASN A 398 5.80 9.24 34.19
C ASN A 398 5.11 10.53 33.69
N THR A 399 5.65 11.71 34.04
CA THR A 399 5.12 13.01 33.63
C THR A 399 5.07 13.16 32.11
N GLU A 400 6.06 12.62 31.40
CA GLU A 400 6.13 12.62 29.93
C GLU A 400 4.97 11.82 29.32
N SER A 401 4.67 10.63 29.84
CA SER A 401 3.54 9.81 29.40
C SER A 401 2.22 10.56 29.47
N LEU A 402 1.99 11.29 30.59
CA LEU A 402 0.79 12.10 30.80
C LEU A 402 0.76 13.32 29.86
N TYR A 403 1.89 13.96 29.65
CA TYR A 403 2.04 15.08 28.71
C TYR A 403 1.70 14.66 27.30
N LEU A 404 2.26 13.55 26.80
CA LEU A 404 1.99 13.01 25.49
C LEU A 404 0.52 12.60 25.33
N LEU A 405 -0.05 11.93 26.34
CA LEU A 405 -1.47 11.55 26.31
C LEU A 405 -2.40 12.77 26.26
N LYS A 406 -2.09 13.83 27.00
CA LYS A 406 -2.86 15.09 26.96
C LYS A 406 -2.77 15.78 25.61
N ASN A 407 -1.58 15.86 25.03
CA ASN A 407 -1.39 16.57 23.75
C ASN A 407 -2.00 15.84 22.56
N TYR A 408 -1.90 14.51 22.54
CA TYR A 408 -2.39 13.70 21.42
C TYR A 408 -3.73 13.00 21.68
N GLY A 409 -4.32 13.14 22.88
CA GLY A 409 -5.53 12.43 23.28
C GLY A 409 -6.72 12.68 22.33
N ILE A 410 -6.97 13.93 21.97
CA ILE A 410 -8.06 14.27 21.02
C ILE A 410 -7.78 13.63 19.65
N LEU A 411 -6.54 13.71 19.16
CA LEU A 411 -6.17 13.13 17.89
C LEU A 411 -6.32 11.60 17.92
N LEU A 412 -5.93 10.93 19.00
CA LEU A 412 -6.11 9.48 19.17
C LEU A 412 -7.59 9.08 19.13
N VAL A 413 -8.48 9.86 19.75
CA VAL A 413 -9.92 9.61 19.68
C VAL A 413 -10.44 9.78 18.26
N LEU A 414 -10.03 10.85 17.54
CA LEU A 414 -10.42 11.07 16.14
C LEU A 414 -9.93 9.94 15.24
N LEU A 415 -8.70 9.45 15.43
CA LEU A 415 -8.11 8.33 14.69
C LEU A 415 -8.86 7.02 14.96
N LEU A 416 -9.21 6.76 16.22
CA LEU A 416 -10.01 5.59 16.60
C LEU A 416 -11.38 5.63 15.92
N LEU A 417 -12.10 6.75 15.99
CA LEU A 417 -13.38 6.92 15.32
C LEU A 417 -13.26 6.77 13.79
N GLY A 418 -12.25 7.42 13.18
CA GLY A 418 -11.97 7.35 11.75
C GLY A 418 -11.57 5.97 11.25
N SER A 419 -11.08 5.09 12.15
CA SER A 419 -10.77 3.69 11.84
C SER A 419 -11.99 2.78 11.83
N THR A 420 -13.17 3.29 12.18
CA THR A 420 -14.45 2.57 12.23
C THR A 420 -15.40 3.03 11.13
N GLN A 421 -16.53 2.33 10.98
CA GLN A 421 -17.59 2.72 10.05
C GLN A 421 -18.50 3.85 10.59
N LEU A 422 -18.29 4.33 11.83
CA LEU A 422 -19.15 5.35 12.45
C LEU A 422 -19.26 6.64 11.64
N PRO A 423 -18.17 7.25 11.14
CA PRO A 423 -18.28 8.46 10.33
C PRO A 423 -19.09 8.24 9.05
N LYS A 424 -18.93 7.08 8.40
CA LYS A 424 -19.69 6.71 7.20
C LYS A 424 -21.18 6.57 7.51
N HIS A 425 -21.54 5.81 8.55
CA HIS A 425 -22.95 5.65 8.96
C HIS A 425 -23.60 6.97 9.38
N PHE A 426 -22.82 7.85 10.02
CA PHE A 426 -23.31 9.20 10.35
C PHE A 426 -23.62 10.00 9.07
N GLY A 427 -22.70 10.00 8.09
CA GLY A 427 -22.92 10.65 6.80
C GLY A 427 -24.17 10.11 6.08
N GLU A 428 -24.31 8.78 5.97
CA GLU A 428 -25.48 8.12 5.37
C GLU A 428 -26.80 8.48 6.09
N LYS A 429 -26.77 8.61 7.42
CA LYS A 429 -27.93 9.03 8.21
C LYS A 429 -28.31 10.50 7.92
N MET A 430 -27.33 11.37 7.76
CA MET A 430 -27.55 12.78 7.40
C MET A 430 -28.11 12.90 5.98
N GLU A 431 -27.59 12.13 5.02
CA GLU A 431 -28.08 12.05 3.64
C GLU A 431 -29.56 11.61 3.58
N LYS A 432 -29.89 10.57 4.35
CA LYS A 432 -31.28 10.10 4.45
C LYS A 432 -32.22 11.15 5.07
N ARG A 433 -31.72 11.97 6.01
CA ARG A 433 -32.54 13.00 6.70
C ARG A 433 -32.77 14.25 5.85
N PHE A 434 -31.73 14.69 5.12
CA PHE A 434 -31.77 15.98 4.38
C PHE A 434 -31.90 15.80 2.87
N GLY A 435 -31.95 14.54 2.37
CA GLY A 435 -31.92 14.22 0.95
C GLY A 435 -30.46 14.24 0.42
N GLU A 436 -30.10 13.24 -0.36
CA GLU A 436 -28.74 13.11 -0.89
C GLU A 436 -28.30 14.33 -1.72
N ASN A 437 -29.23 14.84 -2.55
CA ASN A 437 -29.04 16.02 -3.40
C ASN A 437 -29.73 17.28 -2.83
N GLY A 438 -30.14 17.26 -1.54
CA GLY A 438 -30.72 18.40 -0.88
C GLY A 438 -29.72 19.55 -0.73
N MET A 439 -30.17 20.80 -0.89
CA MET A 439 -29.30 21.98 -0.80
C MET A 439 -28.47 22.01 0.49
N VAL A 440 -29.08 21.67 1.64
CA VAL A 440 -28.38 21.61 2.94
C VAL A 440 -27.25 20.61 2.93
N MET A 441 -27.48 19.39 2.38
CA MET A 441 -26.47 18.35 2.32
C MET A 441 -25.35 18.69 1.36
N THR A 442 -25.68 19.26 0.21
CA THR A 442 -24.70 19.74 -0.79
C THR A 442 -23.80 20.82 -0.20
N VAL A 443 -24.37 21.82 0.46
CA VAL A 443 -23.59 22.90 1.12
C VAL A 443 -22.73 22.34 2.24
N ALA A 444 -23.28 21.46 3.09
CA ALA A 444 -22.53 20.85 4.18
C ALA A 444 -21.34 19.99 3.68
N LYS A 445 -21.53 19.15 2.65
CA LYS A 445 -20.45 18.37 2.01
C LYS A 445 -19.39 19.29 1.41
N THR A 446 -19.81 20.30 0.63
CA THR A 446 -18.87 21.25 0.01
C THR A 446 -18.05 21.98 1.05
N ALA A 447 -18.69 22.50 2.10
CA ALA A 447 -18.02 23.19 3.20
C ALA A 447 -17.02 22.28 3.93
N PHE A 448 -17.41 21.01 4.18
CA PHE A 448 -16.54 20.02 4.81
C PHE A 448 -15.28 19.74 3.97
N TYR A 449 -15.44 19.41 2.68
CA TYR A 449 -14.30 19.11 1.81
C TYR A 449 -13.41 20.33 1.57
N LEU A 450 -14.01 21.52 1.46
CA LEU A 450 -13.25 22.77 1.36
C LEU A 450 -12.45 23.04 2.64
N ALA A 451 -13.05 22.85 3.81
CA ALA A 451 -12.36 23.00 5.10
C ALA A 451 -11.19 22.00 5.22
N VAL A 452 -11.41 20.72 4.88
CA VAL A 452 -10.35 19.69 4.88
C VAL A 452 -9.22 20.08 3.94
N LEU A 453 -9.54 20.56 2.73
CA LEU A 453 -8.53 20.98 1.75
C LEU A 453 -7.74 22.20 2.24
N LEU A 454 -8.42 23.25 2.70
CA LEU A 454 -7.76 24.48 3.18
C LEU A 454 -6.87 24.21 4.40
N LEU A 455 -7.34 23.44 5.37
CA LEU A 455 -6.53 23.02 6.51
C LEU A 455 -5.32 22.19 6.06
N SER A 456 -5.53 21.24 5.15
CA SER A 456 -4.42 20.45 4.62
C SER A 456 -3.39 21.31 3.90
N VAL A 457 -3.83 22.29 3.11
CA VAL A 457 -2.92 23.26 2.44
C VAL A 457 -2.17 24.10 3.47
N ALA A 458 -2.82 24.58 4.51
CA ALA A 458 -2.16 25.34 5.58
C ALA A 458 -1.04 24.51 6.24
N TYR A 459 -1.31 23.25 6.58
CA TYR A 459 -0.29 22.34 7.12
C TYR A 459 0.83 22.04 6.11
N LEU A 460 0.53 21.94 4.81
CA LEU A 460 1.55 21.70 3.77
C LEU A 460 2.45 22.91 3.51
N VAL A 461 1.98 24.12 3.76
CA VAL A 461 2.80 25.34 3.66
C VAL A 461 3.84 25.41 4.79
N ASP A 462 3.46 24.99 5.97
CA ASP A 462 4.33 25.00 7.17
C ASP A 462 5.23 23.75 7.27
N ALA A 463 4.82 22.64 6.67
CA ALA A 463 5.54 21.38 6.78
C ALA A 463 6.79 21.33 5.89
N THR A 464 7.90 20.86 6.43
CA THR A 464 9.02 20.33 5.65
C THR A 464 8.57 19.12 4.83
N TYR A 465 9.35 18.74 3.80
CA TYR A 465 9.06 17.58 2.96
C TYR A 465 8.74 16.32 3.79
N ASN A 466 7.52 15.83 3.67
CA ASN A 466 7.03 14.63 4.38
C ASN A 466 6.55 13.58 3.37
N PRO A 467 7.43 12.67 2.92
CA PRO A 467 7.08 11.61 1.98
C PRO A 467 6.13 10.59 2.63
N PHE A 468 5.44 9.82 1.80
CA PHE A 468 4.69 8.65 2.27
C PHE A 468 5.63 7.60 2.86
N LEU A 469 5.18 6.91 3.91
CA LEU A 469 5.97 5.86 4.56
C LEU A 469 6.42 4.79 3.55
N TYR A 470 5.58 4.46 2.58
CA TYR A 470 5.86 3.47 1.54
C TYR A 470 6.98 3.85 0.56
N PHE A 471 7.49 5.06 0.57
CA PHE A 471 8.68 5.42 -0.21
C PHE A 471 9.99 4.90 0.40
N ARG A 472 9.92 4.40 1.64
CA ARG A 472 11.07 3.87 2.37
C ARG A 472 11.19 2.34 2.28
N PHE A 473 10.23 1.65 1.64
CA PHE A 473 10.16 0.17 1.59
C PHE A 473 10.39 -0.39 0.19
#